data_48117368140b400ccd4c4a500775e39f
#
_entry.id   48117368140b400ccd4c4a500775e39f
#
_cell.length_a   1.000
_cell.length_b   1.000
_cell.length_c   1.000
_cell.angle_alpha   90.00
_cell.angle_beta   90.00
_cell.angle_gamma   90.00
#
_symmetry.space_group_name_H-M   'P 1'
#
loop_
_entity.id
_entity.type
_entity.pdbx_description
1 polymer ?
#
loop_
_entity_poly.entity_id
_entity_poly.type
_entity_poly.pdbx_seq_one_letter_code
_entity_poly.pdbx_strand_id
1 'polypeptide(L)'
;SRMIQIAEHIAEDYTPDVLQELVYVQDDSLLYGLDEYNLSLRLKDTMASSIAYTLMARCGLDTDTYKDELDFSYIREFSTLDSLSVLGEATSSMCEPVLREICQVVEDIARENARRVERESGTIEKDEKTLANGNKGQYNTLKRESETLDRYDEEGGADYGTDIQQRRGLSDSKHRSERGAGGEPDEVRNA
;
A
#
# COMPACT_ATOMS: atom_id res chain seq x y z
N SER A 1 18.32 5.00 2.72
CA SER A 1 16.95 5.30 2.19
C SER A 1 17.01 6.09 0.89
N ARG A 2 16.04 5.87 -0.04
CA ARG A 2 15.94 6.70 -1.27
C ARG A 2 15.63 8.17 -0.97
N MET A 3 14.85 8.44 0.06
CA MET A 3 14.56 9.82 0.50
C MET A 3 15.82 10.55 0.90
N ILE A 4 16.76 9.89 1.59
CA ILE A 4 18.06 10.46 1.96
C ILE A 4 18.88 10.81 0.72
N GLN A 5 18.95 9.91 -0.25
CA GLN A 5 19.67 10.15 -1.51
C GLN A 5 19.10 11.35 -2.30
N ILE A 6 17.77 11.48 -2.32
CA ILE A 6 17.10 12.64 -2.94
C ILE A 6 17.48 13.93 -2.18
N ALA A 7 17.43 13.90 -0.85
CA ALA A 7 17.78 15.05 -0.01
C ALA A 7 19.25 15.45 -0.15
N GLU A 8 20.17 14.49 -0.25
CA GLU A 8 21.60 14.74 -0.53
C GLU A 8 21.80 15.44 -1.88
N HIS A 9 21.12 15.00 -2.95
CA HIS A 9 21.19 15.64 -4.25
C HIS A 9 20.65 17.08 -4.22
N ILE A 10 19.49 17.26 -3.59
CA ILE A 10 18.90 18.59 -3.46
C ILE A 10 19.84 19.52 -2.68
N ALA A 11 20.37 19.03 -1.54
CA ALA A 11 21.30 19.82 -0.75
C ALA A 11 22.59 20.18 -1.52
N GLU A 12 23.11 19.26 -2.34
CA GLU A 12 24.30 19.51 -3.17
C GLU A 12 24.04 20.60 -4.21
N ASP A 13 22.89 20.53 -4.89
CA ASP A 13 22.52 21.49 -5.94
C ASP A 13 22.31 22.91 -5.38
N TYR A 14 21.72 23.04 -4.20
CA TYR A 14 21.36 24.33 -3.61
C TYR A 14 22.40 24.90 -2.62
N THR A 15 23.38 24.11 -2.18
CA THR A 15 24.41 24.59 -1.25
C THR A 15 25.09 25.88 -1.71
N PRO A 16 25.48 26.09 -2.98
CA PRO A 16 26.13 27.30 -3.41
C PRO A 16 25.29 28.59 -3.21
N ASP A 17 23.97 28.49 -3.43
CA ASP A 17 23.08 29.65 -3.28
C ASP A 17 22.86 29.97 -1.79
N VAL A 18 22.57 28.95 -0.97
CA VAL A 18 22.35 29.12 0.47
C VAL A 18 23.63 29.55 1.19
N LEU A 19 24.80 29.09 0.72
CA LEU A 19 26.09 29.48 1.28
C LEU A 19 26.31 31.01 1.17
N GLN A 20 25.91 31.62 0.07
CA GLN A 20 26.00 33.07 -0.11
C GLN A 20 25.23 33.83 0.96
N GLU A 21 24.01 33.37 1.30
CA GLU A 21 23.20 33.97 2.36
C GLU A 21 23.82 33.74 3.74
N LEU A 22 24.28 32.50 4.00
CA LEU A 22 24.85 32.12 5.27
C LEU A 22 26.12 32.91 5.63
N VAL A 23 26.95 33.20 4.64
CA VAL A 23 28.20 34.03 4.82
C VAL A 23 27.87 35.41 5.39
N TYR A 24 26.74 36.00 5.08
CA TYR A 24 26.35 37.34 5.58
C TYR A 24 25.80 37.30 7.03
N VAL A 25 25.37 36.13 7.52
CA VAL A 25 24.71 36.02 8.83
C VAL A 25 25.45 35.07 9.78
N GLN A 26 26.61 34.56 9.39
CA GLN A 26 27.37 33.62 10.23
C GLN A 26 28.05 34.29 11.45
N ASP A 27 28.16 35.63 11.48
CA ASP A 27 28.71 36.33 12.60
C ASP A 27 28.02 35.96 13.90
N ASP A 28 28.80 35.86 14.99
CA ASP A 28 28.32 35.41 16.30
C ASP A 28 27.81 33.95 16.38
N SER A 29 27.80 33.20 15.28
CA SER A 29 27.56 31.76 15.30
C SER A 29 28.84 30.95 15.48
N LEU A 30 28.71 29.64 15.80
CA LEU A 30 29.87 28.74 15.85
C LEU A 30 30.44 28.43 14.44
N LEU A 31 29.79 28.89 13.40
CA LEU A 31 30.27 28.81 12.02
C LEU A 31 31.30 29.92 11.69
N TYR A 32 31.34 30.97 12.51
CA TYR A 32 32.25 32.09 12.29
C TYR A 32 33.72 31.65 12.28
N GLY A 33 34.45 32.12 11.30
CA GLY A 33 35.88 31.80 11.15
C GLY A 33 36.20 30.48 10.47
N LEU A 34 35.19 29.73 10.07
CA LEU A 34 35.38 28.59 9.15
C LEU A 34 35.78 29.09 7.75
N ASP A 35 36.64 28.34 7.09
CA ASP A 35 36.91 28.57 5.68
C ASP A 35 35.68 28.11 4.85
N GLU A 36 35.61 28.66 3.62
CA GLU A 36 34.46 28.43 2.72
C GLU A 36 34.18 26.94 2.47
N TYR A 37 35.21 26.11 2.36
CA TYR A 37 35.05 24.67 2.13
C TYR A 37 34.39 23.98 3.33
N ASN A 38 34.89 24.24 4.55
CA ASN A 38 34.34 23.67 5.77
C ASN A 38 32.93 24.20 6.04
N LEU A 39 32.67 25.48 5.79
CA LEU A 39 31.33 26.06 5.92
C LEU A 39 30.36 25.42 4.96
N SER A 40 30.72 25.26 3.68
CA SER A 40 29.95 24.58 2.65
C SER A 40 29.63 23.13 3.01
N LEU A 41 30.62 22.37 3.51
CA LEU A 41 30.44 20.98 3.92
C LEU A 41 29.40 20.86 5.05
N ARG A 42 29.53 21.68 6.10
CA ARG A 42 28.60 21.65 7.25
C ARG A 42 27.21 22.08 6.88
N LEU A 43 27.08 23.10 6.03
CA LEU A 43 25.79 23.52 5.50
C LEU A 43 25.14 22.40 4.70
N LYS A 44 25.86 21.78 3.76
CA LYS A 44 25.35 20.69 2.93
C LYS A 44 24.86 19.51 3.76
N ASP A 45 25.68 19.01 4.70
CA ASP A 45 25.35 17.84 5.51
C ASP A 45 24.15 18.11 6.42
N THR A 46 24.08 19.30 7.04
CA THR A 46 22.94 19.70 7.88
C THR A 46 21.67 19.89 7.06
N MET A 47 21.77 20.51 5.88
CA MET A 47 20.66 20.70 4.93
C MET A 47 20.13 19.33 4.47
N ALA A 48 21.01 18.43 4.03
CA ALA A 48 20.61 17.10 3.54
C ALA A 48 19.81 16.34 4.61
N SER A 49 20.32 16.32 5.86
CA SER A 49 19.63 15.67 6.97
C SER A 49 18.32 16.35 7.32
N SER A 50 18.24 17.67 7.28
CA SER A 50 17.03 18.45 7.57
C SER A 50 15.95 18.24 6.51
N ILE A 51 16.33 18.23 5.23
CA ILE A 51 15.42 17.95 4.10
C ILE A 51 14.90 16.50 4.21
N ALA A 52 15.80 15.52 4.40
CA ALA A 52 15.42 14.13 4.52
C ALA A 52 14.43 13.90 5.67
N TYR A 53 14.75 14.42 6.85
CA TYR A 53 13.88 14.35 8.01
C TYR A 53 12.50 14.97 7.74
N THR A 54 12.47 16.16 7.16
CA THR A 54 11.24 16.89 6.88
C THR A 54 10.37 16.13 5.88
N LEU A 55 10.95 15.64 4.79
CA LEU A 55 10.22 14.84 3.79
C LEU A 55 9.67 13.55 4.40
N MET A 56 10.47 12.82 5.18
CA MET A 56 10.03 11.59 5.84
C MET A 56 8.89 11.86 6.82
N ALA A 57 9.04 12.85 7.71
CA ALA A 57 8.05 13.19 8.70
C ALA A 57 6.72 13.63 8.06
N ARG A 58 6.77 14.44 7.00
CA ARG A 58 5.58 14.91 6.27
C ARG A 58 4.90 13.81 5.48
N CYS A 59 5.64 12.81 5.02
CA CYS A 59 5.10 11.61 4.37
C CYS A 59 4.61 10.55 5.36
N GLY A 60 4.69 10.79 6.68
CA GLY A 60 4.25 9.85 7.71
C GLY A 60 5.16 8.64 7.87
N LEU A 61 6.42 8.72 7.44
CA LEU A 61 7.41 7.69 7.67
C LEU A 61 7.96 7.79 9.10
N ASP A 62 8.29 6.64 9.68
CA ASP A 62 8.92 6.58 10.99
C ASP A 62 10.39 7.05 10.89
N THR A 63 10.65 8.29 11.32
CA THR A 63 11.99 8.89 11.28
C THR A 63 12.96 8.24 12.25
N ASP A 64 12.48 7.59 13.32
CA ASP A 64 13.33 6.89 14.29
C ASP A 64 14.07 5.70 13.67
N THR A 65 13.47 5.07 12.69
CA THR A 65 14.10 3.98 11.93
C THR A 65 15.34 4.45 11.15
N TYR A 66 15.40 5.72 10.77
CA TYR A 66 16.45 6.28 9.93
C TYR A 66 17.40 7.24 10.66
N LYS A 67 17.25 7.40 11.97
CA LYS A 67 18.04 8.36 12.75
C LYS A 67 19.55 8.14 12.68
N ASP A 68 20.01 6.91 12.51
CA ASP A 68 21.42 6.58 12.37
C ASP A 68 21.98 6.93 10.99
N GLU A 69 21.10 7.15 9.98
CA GLU A 69 21.44 7.61 8.65
C GLU A 69 21.38 9.15 8.51
N LEU A 70 20.76 9.84 9.48
CA LEU A 70 20.61 11.29 9.50
C LEU A 70 21.69 11.92 10.39
N ASP A 71 22.57 12.70 9.80
CA ASP A 71 23.65 13.36 10.54
C ASP A 71 23.30 14.80 10.90
N PHE A 72 22.97 15.02 12.15
CA PHE A 72 22.73 16.35 12.73
C PHE A 72 23.89 16.86 13.59
N SER A 73 25.10 16.30 13.46
CA SER A 73 26.26 16.65 14.28
C SER A 73 26.59 18.13 14.25
N TYR A 74 26.40 18.77 13.08
CA TYR A 74 26.73 20.18 12.88
C TYR A 74 25.58 21.15 13.17
N ILE A 75 24.36 20.69 13.46
CA ILE A 75 23.19 21.57 13.69
C ILE A 75 23.42 22.61 14.80
N ARG A 76 24.20 22.25 15.82
CA ARG A 76 24.52 23.13 16.95
C ARG A 76 25.42 24.32 16.56
N GLU A 77 26.07 24.24 15.42
CA GLU A 77 26.96 25.31 14.95
C GLU A 77 26.18 26.46 14.35
N PHE A 78 24.95 26.23 13.89
CA PHE A 78 23.97 27.25 13.51
C PHE A 78 23.35 27.86 14.78
N SER A 79 24.18 28.47 15.64
CA SER A 79 23.83 28.85 17.01
C SER A 79 23.17 30.21 17.14
N THR A 80 22.97 30.95 16.06
CA THR A 80 22.23 32.21 16.04
C THR A 80 20.88 32.05 15.38
N LEU A 81 19.94 32.99 15.70
CA LEU A 81 18.63 32.99 15.08
C LEU A 81 18.72 33.16 13.56
N ASP A 82 19.63 34.02 13.10
CA ASP A 82 19.78 34.33 11.69
C ASP A 82 20.33 33.14 10.91
N SER A 83 21.37 32.47 11.43
CA SER A 83 21.90 31.25 10.79
C SER A 83 20.90 30.10 10.77
N LEU A 84 20.10 29.93 11.84
CA LEU A 84 18.99 28.95 11.88
C LEU A 84 17.86 29.31 10.91
N SER A 85 17.55 30.61 10.77
CA SER A 85 16.52 31.06 9.82
C SER A 85 16.93 30.74 8.38
N VAL A 86 18.16 31.02 7.99
CA VAL A 86 18.69 30.67 6.65
C VAL A 86 18.58 29.16 6.41
N LEU A 87 19.01 28.32 7.35
CA LEU A 87 18.89 26.88 7.24
C LEU A 87 17.43 26.41 7.14
N GLY A 88 16.54 26.98 7.96
CA GLY A 88 15.12 26.63 8.00
C GLY A 88 14.37 27.06 6.73
N GLU A 89 14.62 28.27 6.25
CA GLU A 89 14.01 28.77 5.02
C GLU A 89 14.48 27.98 3.80
N ALA A 90 15.79 27.69 3.71
CA ALA A 90 16.34 26.83 2.68
C ALA A 90 15.69 25.43 2.71
N THR A 91 15.66 24.78 3.86
CA THR A 91 15.03 23.46 4.03
C THR A 91 13.57 23.49 3.60
N SER A 92 12.81 24.48 4.02
CA SER A 92 11.38 24.61 3.72
C SER A 92 11.14 24.82 2.22
N SER A 93 11.87 25.73 1.60
CA SER A 93 11.73 26.06 0.17
C SER A 93 12.08 24.87 -0.74
N MET A 94 13.02 24.03 -0.34
CA MET A 94 13.40 22.82 -1.07
C MET A 94 12.41 21.66 -0.86
N CYS A 95 11.85 21.52 0.33
CA CYS A 95 10.87 20.48 0.62
C CYS A 95 9.50 20.73 -0.05
N GLU A 96 9.09 21.98 -0.19
CA GLU A 96 7.75 22.33 -0.69
C GLU A 96 7.45 21.75 -2.08
N PRO A 97 8.27 21.96 -3.13
CA PRO A 97 8.01 21.42 -4.45
C PRO A 97 7.99 19.88 -4.46
N VAL A 98 8.91 19.25 -3.73
CA VAL A 98 9.00 17.78 -3.65
C VAL A 98 7.75 17.20 -2.99
N LEU A 99 7.30 17.78 -1.87
CA LEU A 99 6.09 17.34 -1.19
C LEU A 99 4.84 17.53 -2.06
N ARG A 100 4.78 18.61 -2.84
CA ARG A 100 3.69 18.85 -3.79
C ARG A 100 3.63 17.78 -4.88
N GLU A 101 4.78 17.42 -5.44
CA GLU A 101 4.88 16.33 -6.43
C GLU A 101 4.46 14.98 -5.83
N ILE A 102 4.96 14.65 -4.63
CA ILE A 102 4.59 13.43 -3.92
C ILE A 102 3.06 13.37 -3.70
N CYS A 103 2.45 14.46 -3.22
CA CYS A 103 1.01 14.52 -3.02
C CYS A 103 0.24 14.28 -4.32
N GLN A 104 0.68 14.88 -5.41
CA GLN A 104 0.04 14.71 -6.72
C GLN A 104 0.09 13.25 -7.20
N VAL A 105 1.26 12.61 -7.10
CA VAL A 105 1.43 11.19 -7.47
C VAL A 105 0.56 10.27 -6.60
N VAL A 106 0.51 10.52 -5.29
CA VAL A 106 -0.34 9.75 -4.36
C VAL A 106 -1.81 9.88 -4.71
N GLU A 107 -2.28 11.10 -5.01
CA GLU A 107 -3.67 11.33 -5.44
C GLU A 107 -3.99 10.63 -6.78
N ASP A 108 -3.07 10.65 -7.74
CA ASP A 108 -3.25 9.97 -9.02
C ASP A 108 -3.34 8.45 -8.85
N ILE A 109 -2.47 7.86 -8.03
CA ILE A 109 -2.52 6.44 -7.67
C ILE A 109 -3.84 6.10 -6.97
N ALA A 110 -4.29 6.93 -6.03
CA ALA A 110 -5.55 6.72 -5.33
C ALA A 110 -6.75 6.75 -6.30
N ARG A 111 -6.78 7.70 -7.24
CA ARG A 111 -7.82 7.78 -8.29
C ARG A 111 -7.80 6.56 -9.21
N GLU A 112 -6.62 6.09 -9.59
CA GLU A 112 -6.49 4.91 -10.46
C GLU A 112 -6.94 3.64 -9.74
N ASN A 113 -6.56 3.47 -8.48
CA ASN A 113 -7.01 2.36 -7.64
C ASN A 113 -8.53 2.35 -7.46
N ALA A 114 -9.15 3.51 -7.21
CA ALA A 114 -10.61 3.63 -7.12
C ALA A 114 -11.30 3.18 -8.42
N ARG A 115 -10.82 3.65 -9.58
CA ARG A 115 -11.34 3.23 -10.89
C ARG A 115 -11.16 1.73 -11.16
N ARG A 116 -10.07 1.13 -10.66
CA ARG A 116 -9.84 -0.30 -10.79
C ARG A 116 -10.86 -1.09 -9.97
N VAL A 117 -11.08 -0.71 -8.72
CA VAL A 117 -12.09 -1.33 -7.84
C VAL A 117 -13.49 -1.24 -8.44
N GLU A 118 -13.87 -0.08 -9.01
CA GLU A 118 -15.16 0.09 -9.69
C GLU A 118 -15.32 -0.83 -10.90
N ARG A 119 -14.27 -1.00 -11.71
CA ARG A 119 -14.30 -1.92 -12.86
C ARG A 119 -14.44 -3.37 -12.41
N GLU A 120 -13.69 -3.80 -11.39
CA GLU A 120 -13.74 -5.15 -10.83
C GLU A 120 -15.13 -5.44 -10.23
N SER A 121 -15.70 -4.50 -9.48
CA SER A 121 -17.05 -4.61 -8.92
C SER A 121 -18.14 -4.66 -10.01
N GLY A 122 -18.02 -3.83 -11.04
CA GLY A 122 -18.94 -3.83 -12.18
C GLY A 122 -18.88 -5.12 -13.02
N THR A 123 -17.74 -5.81 -13.02
CA THR A 123 -17.60 -7.10 -13.70
C THR A 123 -18.29 -8.19 -12.89
N ILE A 124 -18.15 -8.22 -11.58
CA ILE A 124 -18.82 -9.19 -10.69
C ILE A 124 -20.34 -9.08 -10.79
N GLU A 125 -20.90 -7.86 -10.80
CA GLU A 125 -22.35 -7.66 -10.98
C GLU A 125 -22.88 -8.16 -12.35
N LYS A 126 -22.07 -8.04 -13.40
CA LYS A 126 -22.44 -8.55 -14.73
C LYS A 126 -22.43 -10.08 -14.77
N ASP A 127 -21.42 -10.68 -14.14
CA ASP A 127 -21.30 -12.14 -14.07
C ASP A 127 -22.40 -12.75 -13.21
N GLU A 128 -22.78 -12.13 -12.08
CA GLU A 128 -23.93 -12.57 -11.27
C GLU A 128 -25.26 -12.45 -12.03
N LYS A 129 -25.49 -11.35 -12.77
CA LYS A 129 -26.67 -11.19 -13.61
C LYS A 129 -26.71 -12.18 -14.76
N THR A 130 -25.56 -12.54 -15.32
CA THR A 130 -25.46 -13.55 -16.39
C THR A 130 -25.76 -14.95 -15.86
N LEU A 131 -25.23 -15.30 -14.69
CA LEU A 131 -25.51 -16.58 -14.01
C LEU A 131 -26.97 -16.69 -13.57
N ALA A 132 -27.57 -15.61 -13.05
CA ALA A 132 -28.98 -15.60 -12.68
C ALA A 132 -29.90 -15.74 -13.89
N ASN A 133 -29.58 -15.16 -15.04
CA ASN A 133 -30.33 -15.31 -16.28
C ASN A 133 -30.12 -16.69 -16.92
N GLY A 134 -28.91 -17.27 -16.84
CA GLY A 134 -28.63 -18.64 -17.28
C GLY A 134 -29.44 -19.68 -16.51
N ASN A 135 -29.52 -19.54 -15.18
CA ASN A 135 -30.33 -20.41 -14.33
C ASN A 135 -31.84 -20.30 -14.60
N LYS A 136 -32.35 -19.08 -14.88
CA LYS A 136 -33.76 -18.92 -15.31
C LYS A 136 -34.06 -19.62 -16.63
N GLY A 137 -33.13 -19.56 -17.58
CA GLY A 137 -33.25 -20.25 -18.87
C GLY A 137 -33.35 -21.76 -18.70
N GLN A 138 -32.47 -22.34 -17.88
CA GLN A 138 -32.41 -23.78 -17.60
C GLN A 138 -33.67 -24.27 -16.82
N TYR A 139 -34.14 -23.50 -15.85
CA TYR A 139 -35.36 -23.80 -15.11
C TYR A 139 -36.59 -23.79 -16.02
N ASN A 140 -36.70 -22.82 -16.90
CA ASN A 140 -37.82 -22.74 -17.85
C ASN A 140 -37.79 -23.87 -18.90
N THR A 141 -36.63 -24.37 -19.29
CA THR A 141 -36.49 -25.51 -20.19
C THR A 141 -36.95 -26.81 -19.49
N LEU A 142 -36.47 -27.06 -18.27
CA LEU A 142 -36.88 -28.22 -17.48
C LEU A 142 -38.37 -28.22 -17.13
N LYS A 143 -38.93 -27.05 -16.85
CA LYS A 143 -40.38 -26.91 -16.63
C LYS A 143 -41.21 -27.23 -17.90
N ARG A 144 -40.73 -26.78 -19.05
CA ARG A 144 -41.39 -27.07 -20.32
C ARG A 144 -41.32 -28.55 -20.72
N GLU A 145 -40.19 -29.21 -20.40
CA GLU A 145 -40.00 -30.65 -20.61
C GLU A 145 -40.90 -31.46 -19.66
N SER A 146 -41.08 -31.06 -18.41
CA SER A 146 -41.98 -31.74 -17.44
C SER A 146 -43.45 -31.56 -17.88
N GLU A 147 -43.88 -30.39 -18.31
CA GLU A 147 -45.23 -30.13 -18.79
C GLU A 147 -45.56 -30.89 -20.09
N THR A 148 -44.58 -31.24 -20.91
CA THR A 148 -44.77 -32.09 -22.09
C THR A 148 -44.87 -33.56 -21.72
N LEU A 149 -44.14 -34.03 -20.73
CA LEU A 149 -44.24 -35.42 -20.20
C LEU A 149 -45.60 -35.68 -19.54
N ASP A 150 -46.12 -34.75 -18.74
CA ASP A 150 -47.45 -34.87 -18.10
C ASP A 150 -48.58 -34.94 -19.13
N ARG A 151 -48.41 -34.31 -20.32
CA ARG A 151 -49.40 -34.36 -21.38
C ARG A 151 -49.41 -35.67 -22.15
N TYR A 152 -48.32 -36.45 -22.18
CA TYR A 152 -48.24 -37.78 -22.77
C TYR A 152 -48.85 -38.85 -21.89
N ASP A 153 -48.88 -38.66 -20.58
CA ASP A 153 -49.49 -39.61 -19.64
C ASP A 153 -51.05 -39.52 -19.58
N GLU A 154 -51.64 -38.39 -19.99
CA GLU A 154 -53.13 -38.23 -20.07
C GLU A 154 -53.75 -38.80 -21.35
N GLU A 155 -52.99 -38.99 -22.44
CA GLU A 155 -53.52 -39.49 -23.72
C GLU A 155 -53.22 -40.96 -24.02
N GLY A 156 -52.47 -41.69 -23.16
CA GLY A 156 -52.03 -43.06 -23.35
C GLY A 156 -52.38 -44.00 -22.23
N GLY A 157 -53.66 -44.30 -22.05
CA GLY A 157 -54.10 -45.41 -21.22
C GLY A 157 -53.77 -46.76 -21.87
N ALA A 158 -52.61 -47.34 -21.57
CA ALA A 158 -52.31 -48.74 -21.80
C ALA A 158 -51.27 -49.22 -20.80
N ASP A 159 -51.79 -49.95 -19.85
CA ASP A 159 -51.23 -51.05 -19.03
C ASP A 159 -49.79 -51.52 -19.42
N TYR A 160 -48.81 -51.16 -18.63
CA TYR A 160 -47.58 -51.96 -18.38
C TYR A 160 -47.19 -51.81 -16.91
N GLY A 161 -47.70 -52.73 -16.12
CA GLY A 161 -47.26 -52.93 -14.77
C GLY A 161 -45.83 -53.47 -14.70
N THR A 162 -45.23 -53.15 -13.55
CA THR A 162 -44.07 -53.84 -12.93
C THR A 162 -42.76 -53.81 -13.69
N ASP A 163 -41.87 -52.77 -13.41
CA ASP A 163 -40.46 -53.07 -13.10
C ASP A 163 -39.58 -51.83 -12.72
N ILE A 164 -40.02 -50.94 -11.82
CA ILE A 164 -39.18 -49.88 -11.30
C ILE A 164 -39.17 -49.80 -9.76
N GLN A 165 -38.94 -50.94 -9.11
CA GLN A 165 -38.70 -50.95 -7.66
C GLN A 165 -37.34 -51.53 -7.25
N GLN A 166 -36.39 -51.72 -8.16
CA GLN A 166 -35.13 -52.38 -7.83
C GLN A 166 -33.86 -51.53 -8.06
N ARG A 167 -33.96 -50.21 -8.21
CA ARG A 167 -32.78 -49.32 -8.31
C ARG A 167 -32.73 -48.15 -7.35
N ARG A 168 -33.32 -48.26 -6.16
CA ARG A 168 -33.10 -47.31 -5.05
C ARG A 168 -32.49 -48.03 -3.86
N GLY A 169 -31.24 -48.42 -3.97
CA GLY A 169 -30.58 -49.07 -2.86
C GLY A 169 -29.10 -49.31 -3.10
N LEU A 170 -28.35 -48.27 -3.46
CA LEU A 170 -26.88 -48.36 -3.46
C LEU A 170 -26.25 -46.99 -3.71
N SER A 171 -26.33 -46.08 -2.72
CA SER A 171 -25.31 -45.02 -2.59
C SER A 171 -25.47 -44.22 -1.29
N ASP A 172 -25.41 -44.95 -0.14
CA ASP A 172 -25.15 -44.31 1.16
C ASP A 172 -24.22 -45.23 1.94
N SER A 173 -22.92 -45.08 1.68
CA SER A 173 -21.88 -45.48 2.62
C SER A 173 -20.50 -45.19 2.02
N LYS A 174 -19.98 -43.99 2.25
CA LYS A 174 -18.54 -43.69 2.35
C LYS A 174 -18.31 -42.18 2.55
N HIS A 175 -18.33 -41.76 3.78
CA HIS A 175 -17.47 -40.71 4.33
C HIS A 175 -17.78 -40.54 5.81
N ARG A 176 -17.27 -41.50 6.61
CA ARG A 176 -17.07 -41.29 8.03
C ARG A 176 -15.84 -42.09 8.44
N SER A 177 -14.79 -41.36 8.69
CA SER A 177 -13.66 -41.62 9.58
C SER A 177 -12.42 -40.95 8.99
N GLU A 178 -12.04 -39.91 9.68
CA GLU A 178 -10.73 -39.80 10.31
C GLU A 178 -10.68 -38.48 11.06
N ARG A 179 -11.06 -38.53 12.32
CA ARG A 179 -10.62 -37.62 13.38
C ARG A 179 -9.96 -38.50 14.43
N GLY A 180 -8.69 -38.33 14.64
CA GLY A 180 -7.90 -38.91 15.70
C GLY A 180 -6.57 -38.20 15.71
N ALA A 181 -6.43 -37.35 16.67
CA ALA A 181 -5.64 -37.52 17.90
C ALA A 181 -4.15 -37.20 17.65
N GLY A 182 -3.65 -36.16 18.25
CA GLY A 182 -2.99 -36.24 19.53
C GLY A 182 -1.59 -35.68 19.42
N GLY A 183 -1.18 -34.80 20.37
CA GLY A 183 0.22 -34.60 20.66
C GLY A 183 0.62 -33.17 21.03
N GLU A 184 0.21 -32.70 22.18
CA GLU A 184 1.06 -31.88 23.08
C GLU A 184 1.98 -32.83 23.88
N PRO A 185 2.95 -32.35 24.68
CA PRO A 185 3.78 -31.12 24.67
C PRO A 185 5.29 -31.46 24.81
N ASP A 186 6.18 -30.49 24.76
CA ASP A 186 7.36 -30.52 25.63
C ASP A 186 7.96 -29.10 25.88
N GLU A 187 7.88 -28.73 27.15
CA GLU A 187 8.74 -27.77 27.85
C GLU A 187 10.20 -28.21 27.81
N VAL A 188 11.10 -27.26 27.55
CA VAL A 188 12.47 -27.18 28.17
C VAL A 188 12.89 -25.69 28.03
N ARG A 189 12.88 -24.85 29.05
CA ARG A 189 13.75 -24.65 30.23
C ARG A 189 15.25 -24.66 29.92
N ASN A 190 15.86 -23.55 30.33
CA ASN A 190 17.30 -23.25 30.64
C ASN A 190 18.06 -22.63 29.45
N ALA A 191 18.82 -21.57 29.62
CA ALA A 191 19.52 -20.87 30.72
C ALA A 191 19.77 -19.41 30.28
#